data_772bd9a5d2d334aad05cce28e002cafa
#
_entry.id   772bd9a5d2d334aad05cce28e002cafa
#
_cell.length_a   1.000
_cell.length_b   1.000
_cell.length_c   1.000
_cell.angle_alpha   90.00
_cell.angle_beta   90.00
_cell.angle_gamma   90.00
#
_symmetry.space_group_name_H-M   'P 1'
#
loop_
_entity.id
_entity.type
_entity.pdbx_description
1 polymer ?
#
loop_
_entity_poly.entity_id
_entity_poly.type
_entity_poly.pdbx_seq_one_letter_code
_entity_poly.pdbx_strand_id
1 'polypeptide(L)'
;LYLKDQFMMIRDSDGKDKQMLGKQLCRYYGERAKEDKGNMPRVTDRNVLILKYYSFENYFLFPEIMEKVGVVKSVDEFYDILWKKYNQYLYKLTSVKKMLSKLDISIDSRNDLIANIENIRIYVRGHNLYDIFYGRFKANENDVLSRYIELAPRKIFADILDKIDGFVYFDSRRR
;
A
#
# COMPACT_ATOMS: atom_id res chain seq x y z
N LEU A 1 -4.97 -31.10 3.16
CA LEU A 1 -4.92 -30.06 4.22
C LEU A 1 -5.69 -28.86 3.69
N TYR A 2 -6.90 -28.69 4.16
CA TYR A 2 -7.73 -27.56 3.71
C TYR A 2 -7.46 -26.34 4.58
N LEU A 3 -7.11 -25.22 3.94
CA LEU A 3 -7.07 -23.90 4.56
C LEU A 3 -8.51 -23.50 4.90
N LYS A 4 -9.03 -23.95 6.04
CA LYS A 4 -10.39 -23.59 6.46
C LYS A 4 -10.48 -22.08 6.69
N ASP A 5 -10.37 -21.65 7.97
CA ASP A 5 -10.55 -20.24 8.35
C ASP A 5 -9.21 -19.59 8.77
N GLN A 6 -8.10 -20.31 8.64
CA GLN A 6 -6.77 -19.93 9.19
C GLN A 6 -5.87 -19.32 8.11
N PHE A 7 -6.39 -18.36 7.35
CA PHE A 7 -5.61 -17.61 6.37
C PHE A 7 -6.02 -16.14 6.38
N MET A 8 -5.10 -15.30 5.96
CA MET A 8 -5.34 -13.88 5.71
C MET A 8 -4.99 -13.57 4.27
N MET A 9 -5.92 -12.94 3.57
CA MET A 9 -5.73 -12.43 2.23
C MET A 9 -5.32 -10.95 2.34
N ILE A 10 -4.16 -10.62 1.82
CA ILE A 10 -3.68 -9.23 1.73
C ILE A 10 -3.87 -8.77 0.29
N ARG A 11 -4.47 -7.60 0.12
CA ARG A 11 -4.74 -7.03 -1.20
C ARG A 11 -4.45 -5.54 -1.25
N ASP A 12 -3.88 -5.09 -2.36
CA ASP A 12 -3.74 -3.69 -2.72
C ASP A 12 -5.11 -3.00 -2.79
N SER A 13 -5.17 -1.74 -2.37
CA SER A 13 -6.41 -0.97 -2.47
C SER A 13 -6.70 -0.50 -3.89
N ASP A 14 -5.67 -0.36 -4.74
CA ASP A 14 -5.77 0.25 -6.08
C ASP A 14 -6.45 1.63 -6.06
N GLY A 15 -6.30 2.37 -4.95
CA GLY A 15 -6.95 3.67 -4.74
C GLY A 15 -8.47 3.62 -4.56
N LYS A 16 -9.03 2.42 -4.32
CA LYS A 16 -10.46 2.20 -4.08
C LYS A 16 -10.80 2.34 -2.60
N ASP A 17 -12.09 2.45 -2.31
CA ASP A 17 -12.59 2.40 -0.95
C ASP A 17 -12.38 1.00 -0.35
N LYS A 18 -11.72 0.95 0.81
CA LYS A 18 -11.34 -0.31 1.46
C LYS A 18 -12.56 -1.12 1.93
N GLN A 19 -13.58 -0.44 2.46
CA GLN A 19 -14.77 -1.13 2.98
C GLN A 19 -15.55 -1.75 1.83
N MET A 20 -15.74 -0.99 0.75
CA MET A 20 -16.40 -1.50 -0.44
C MET A 20 -15.63 -2.69 -1.03
N LEU A 21 -14.30 -2.57 -1.15
CA LEU A 21 -13.46 -3.63 -1.70
C LEU A 21 -13.49 -4.89 -0.82
N GLY A 22 -13.42 -4.73 0.50
CA GLY A 22 -13.54 -5.84 1.45
C GLY A 22 -14.88 -6.56 1.34
N LYS A 23 -15.99 -5.79 1.31
CA LYS A 23 -17.34 -6.35 1.12
C LYS A 23 -17.49 -7.09 -0.21
N GLN A 24 -16.92 -6.55 -1.31
CA GLN A 24 -16.94 -7.21 -2.62
C GLN A 24 -16.21 -8.56 -2.58
N LEU A 25 -15.04 -8.61 -1.94
CA LEU A 25 -14.28 -9.86 -1.80
C LEU A 25 -15.02 -10.88 -0.95
N CYS A 26 -15.54 -10.49 0.21
CA CYS A 26 -16.31 -11.39 1.07
C CYS A 26 -17.54 -11.95 0.32
N ARG A 27 -18.24 -11.10 -0.44
CA ARG A 27 -19.38 -11.54 -1.25
C ARG A 27 -18.96 -12.51 -2.34
N TYR A 28 -17.92 -12.19 -3.10
CA TYR A 28 -17.40 -13.04 -4.17
C TYR A 28 -17.07 -14.46 -3.66
N TYR A 29 -16.30 -14.53 -2.57
CA TYR A 29 -15.93 -15.83 -1.99
C TYR A 29 -17.12 -16.53 -1.33
N GLY A 30 -18.07 -15.80 -0.77
CA GLY A 30 -19.32 -16.35 -0.23
C GLY A 30 -20.20 -16.98 -1.32
N GLU A 31 -20.26 -16.39 -2.50
CA GLU A 31 -20.97 -16.94 -3.67
C GLU A 31 -20.28 -18.22 -4.16
N ARG A 32 -18.94 -18.18 -4.31
CA ARG A 32 -18.14 -19.36 -4.71
C ARG A 32 -18.24 -20.51 -3.72
N ALA A 33 -18.27 -20.24 -2.43
CA ALA A 33 -18.44 -21.27 -1.41
C ALA A 33 -19.82 -21.97 -1.47
N LYS A 34 -20.84 -21.31 -2.02
CA LYS A 34 -22.15 -21.95 -2.28
C LYS A 34 -22.11 -22.91 -3.47
N GLU A 35 -21.29 -22.58 -4.49
CA GLU A 35 -21.11 -23.41 -5.68
C GLU A 35 -20.26 -24.65 -5.37
N ASP A 36 -19.22 -24.50 -4.56
CA ASP A 36 -18.27 -25.58 -4.21
C ASP A 36 -18.40 -25.94 -2.73
N LYS A 37 -19.49 -26.62 -2.41
CA LYS A 37 -19.87 -27.01 -1.04
C LYS A 37 -18.78 -27.88 -0.40
N GLY A 38 -18.07 -27.31 0.56
CA GLY A 38 -17.13 -28.01 1.44
C GLY A 38 -15.64 -27.87 1.09
N ASN A 39 -15.29 -27.36 -0.08
CA ASN A 39 -13.89 -27.22 -0.50
C ASN A 39 -13.37 -25.78 -0.36
N MET A 40 -14.25 -24.79 -0.49
CA MET A 40 -13.87 -23.38 -0.36
C MET A 40 -13.85 -22.92 1.09
N PRO A 41 -12.79 -22.19 1.50
CA PRO A 41 -12.73 -21.62 2.85
C PRO A 41 -13.80 -20.54 3.02
N ARG A 42 -14.32 -20.41 4.23
CA ARG A 42 -15.20 -19.30 4.60
C ARG A 42 -14.37 -18.01 4.71
N VAL A 43 -14.67 -17.04 3.86
CA VAL A 43 -14.02 -15.72 3.87
C VAL A 43 -14.94 -14.71 4.55
N THR A 44 -14.43 -14.04 5.57
CA THR A 44 -15.07 -12.96 6.30
C THR A 44 -14.15 -11.74 6.32
N ASP A 45 -14.63 -10.61 6.82
CA ASP A 45 -13.81 -9.40 7.01
C ASP A 45 -12.54 -9.66 7.83
N ARG A 46 -12.53 -10.69 8.68
CA ARG A 46 -11.37 -11.12 9.44
C ARG A 46 -10.25 -11.63 8.53
N ASN A 47 -10.61 -12.32 7.47
CA ASN A 47 -9.68 -12.95 6.53
C ASN A 47 -9.15 -11.98 5.47
N VAL A 48 -9.65 -10.73 5.43
CA VAL A 48 -9.32 -9.76 4.38
C VAL A 48 -8.62 -8.56 4.97
N LEU A 49 -7.42 -8.28 4.48
CA LEU A 49 -6.66 -7.06 4.71
C LEU A 49 -6.54 -6.29 3.40
N ILE A 50 -7.18 -5.13 3.31
CA ILE A 50 -6.96 -4.18 2.22
C ILE A 50 -5.95 -3.15 2.69
N LEU A 51 -4.87 -2.97 1.95
CA LEU A 51 -3.79 -2.04 2.29
C LEU A 51 -4.32 -0.60 2.37
N LYS A 52 -3.73 0.20 3.27
CA LYS A 52 -4.04 1.63 3.42
C LYS A 52 -3.68 2.39 2.14
N TYR A 53 -2.51 2.12 1.61
CA TYR A 53 -1.99 2.77 0.42
C TYR A 53 -2.40 2.03 -0.86
N TYR A 54 -2.12 2.64 -2.01
CA TYR A 54 -2.51 2.11 -3.32
C TYR A 54 -2.03 0.66 -3.50
N SER A 55 -0.76 0.42 -3.22
CA SER A 55 -0.11 -0.89 -3.26
C SER A 55 0.97 -0.99 -2.18
N PHE A 56 1.57 -2.16 -2.03
CA PHE A 56 2.58 -2.40 -1.00
C PHE A 56 3.82 -1.51 -1.17
N GLU A 57 4.24 -1.21 -2.39
CA GLU A 57 5.39 -0.34 -2.67
C GLU A 57 5.22 1.07 -2.09
N ASN A 58 3.99 1.56 -1.95
CA ASN A 58 3.75 2.90 -1.40
C ASN A 58 4.14 3.04 0.08
N TYR A 59 4.28 1.94 0.82
CA TYR A 59 4.77 1.96 2.22
C TYR A 59 6.26 2.30 2.31
N PHE A 60 7.01 2.17 1.23
CA PHE A 60 8.44 2.49 1.17
C PHE A 60 8.73 3.92 0.69
N LEU A 61 7.71 4.78 0.57
CA LEU A 61 7.81 6.15 0.05
C LEU A 61 7.71 7.21 1.17
N PHE A 62 8.33 6.95 2.33
CA PHE A 62 8.44 7.94 3.40
C PHE A 62 9.84 8.56 3.37
N PRO A 63 9.94 9.85 2.99
CA PRO A 63 11.22 10.49 2.71
C PRO A 63 12.18 10.49 3.90
N GLU A 64 11.68 10.60 5.13
CA GLU A 64 12.48 10.60 6.35
C GLU A 64 13.19 9.26 6.59
N ILE A 65 12.60 8.15 6.12
CA ILE A 65 13.19 6.83 6.24
C ILE A 65 14.08 6.56 5.03
N MET A 66 13.65 6.99 3.85
CA MET A 66 14.43 6.89 2.63
C MET A 66 15.79 7.63 2.77
N GLU A 67 15.81 8.78 3.44
CA GLU A 67 17.04 9.48 3.80
C GLU A 67 17.94 8.65 4.72
N LYS A 68 17.38 8.10 5.80
CA LYS A 68 18.12 7.28 6.76
C LYS A 68 18.75 6.02 6.15
N VAL A 69 18.11 5.42 5.16
CA VAL A 69 18.64 4.24 4.45
C VAL A 69 19.49 4.59 3.25
N GLY A 70 19.63 5.88 2.91
CA GLY A 70 20.46 6.35 1.80
C GLY A 70 19.82 6.19 0.42
N VAL A 71 18.50 6.04 0.34
CA VAL A 71 17.74 6.04 -0.93
C VAL A 71 17.65 7.45 -1.49
N VAL A 72 17.59 8.45 -0.65
CA VAL A 72 17.76 9.87 -1.00
C VAL A 72 18.77 10.49 -0.05
N LYS A 73 19.37 11.61 -0.41
CA LYS A 73 20.36 12.32 0.43
C LYS A 73 19.66 13.18 1.50
N SER A 74 18.43 13.63 1.23
CA SER A 74 17.62 14.41 2.14
C SER A 74 16.15 14.28 1.80
N VAL A 75 15.28 14.63 2.76
CA VAL A 75 13.83 14.77 2.54
C VAL A 75 13.55 15.76 1.41
N ASP A 76 14.33 16.82 1.30
CA ASP A 76 14.16 17.84 0.28
C ASP A 76 14.47 17.31 -1.13
N GLU A 77 15.56 16.53 -1.26
CA GLU A 77 15.90 15.83 -2.51
C GLU A 77 14.77 14.89 -2.97
N PHE A 78 14.10 14.19 -2.04
CA PHE A 78 12.94 13.36 -2.39
C PHE A 78 11.86 14.17 -3.10
N TYR A 79 11.49 15.33 -2.53
CA TYR A 79 10.45 16.16 -3.11
C TYR A 79 10.89 16.83 -4.42
N ASP A 80 12.16 17.19 -4.56
CA ASP A 80 12.71 17.73 -5.81
C ASP A 80 12.65 16.70 -6.94
N ILE A 81 13.07 15.46 -6.65
CA ILE A 81 12.98 14.36 -7.62
C ILE A 81 11.52 14.10 -8.00
N LEU A 82 10.64 13.99 -7.01
CA LEU A 82 9.23 13.69 -7.24
C LEU A 82 8.55 14.82 -8.04
N TRP A 83 8.82 16.10 -7.71
CA TRP A 83 8.31 17.25 -8.45
C TRP A 83 8.79 17.28 -9.90
N LYS A 84 10.09 17.03 -10.10
CA LYS A 84 10.67 16.91 -11.45
C LYS A 84 9.96 15.81 -12.26
N LYS A 85 9.74 14.63 -11.66
CA LYS A 85 9.07 13.51 -12.31
C LYS A 85 7.58 13.76 -12.53
N TYR A 86 6.93 14.49 -11.61
CA TYR A 86 5.56 14.92 -11.75
C TYR A 86 5.40 15.74 -13.03
N ASN A 87 6.21 16.79 -13.23
CA ASN A 87 6.17 17.64 -14.40
C ASN A 87 6.59 16.94 -15.70
N GLN A 88 7.43 15.91 -15.62
CA GLN A 88 7.85 15.14 -16.78
C GLN A 88 6.73 14.22 -17.32
N TYR A 89 6.11 13.43 -16.44
CA TYR A 89 5.17 12.38 -16.87
C TYR A 89 4.13 11.94 -15.85
N LEU A 90 4.36 12.06 -14.52
CA LEU A 90 3.44 11.50 -13.53
C LEU A 90 2.04 12.11 -13.63
N TYR A 91 1.93 13.42 -13.93
CA TYR A 91 0.65 14.09 -14.10
C TYR A 91 -0.23 13.46 -15.22
N LYS A 92 0.38 12.72 -16.15
CA LYS A 92 -0.33 12.02 -17.25
C LYS A 92 -0.91 10.68 -16.81
N LEU A 93 -0.42 10.11 -15.70
CA LEU A 93 -0.85 8.80 -15.24
C LEU A 93 -2.32 8.80 -14.87
N THR A 94 -3.02 7.74 -15.27
CA THR A 94 -4.45 7.56 -14.99
C THR A 94 -4.75 7.60 -13.48
N SER A 95 -3.88 7.04 -12.65
CA SER A 95 -4.04 7.06 -11.18
C SER A 95 -3.94 8.47 -10.61
N VAL A 96 -3.01 9.31 -11.12
CA VAL A 96 -2.89 10.72 -10.73
C VAL A 96 -4.12 11.50 -11.16
N LYS A 97 -4.53 11.39 -12.42
CA LYS A 97 -5.74 12.08 -12.93
C LYS A 97 -6.99 11.71 -12.13
N LYS A 98 -7.16 10.41 -11.80
CA LYS A 98 -8.27 9.95 -10.95
C LYS A 98 -8.20 10.52 -9.54
N MET A 99 -7.01 10.62 -8.95
CA MET A 99 -6.81 11.24 -7.63
C MET A 99 -7.23 12.71 -7.65
N LEU A 100 -6.70 13.49 -8.60
CA LEU A 100 -6.99 14.92 -8.72
C LEU A 100 -8.49 15.17 -8.90
N SER A 101 -9.14 14.43 -9.81
CA SER A 101 -10.59 14.53 -10.03
C SER A 101 -11.41 14.08 -8.82
N LYS A 102 -11.01 13.00 -8.12
CA LYS A 102 -11.75 12.46 -6.98
C LYS A 102 -11.71 13.40 -5.77
N LEU A 103 -10.59 14.09 -5.57
CA LEU A 103 -10.37 14.97 -4.44
C LEU A 103 -10.68 16.44 -4.76
N ASP A 104 -11.00 16.75 -6.01
CA ASP A 104 -11.20 18.10 -6.52
C ASP A 104 -10.03 19.05 -6.17
N ILE A 105 -8.80 18.58 -6.48
CA ILE A 105 -7.55 19.30 -6.22
C ILE A 105 -6.71 19.46 -7.48
N SER A 106 -5.81 20.46 -7.49
CA SER A 106 -4.71 20.59 -8.43
C SER A 106 -3.35 20.48 -7.72
N ILE A 107 -2.30 20.18 -8.46
CA ILE A 107 -0.91 20.20 -8.01
C ILE A 107 -0.14 21.05 -9.01
N ASP A 108 -0.05 22.35 -8.72
CA ASP A 108 0.54 23.35 -9.60
C ASP A 108 1.89 23.82 -9.13
N SER A 109 2.28 23.43 -7.90
CA SER A 109 3.57 23.76 -7.30
C SER A 109 4.16 22.57 -6.53
N ARG A 110 5.46 22.66 -6.23
CA ARG A 110 6.15 21.71 -5.33
C ARG A 110 5.49 21.66 -3.95
N ASN A 111 5.03 22.79 -3.45
CA ASN A 111 4.36 22.86 -2.15
C ASN A 111 3.01 22.13 -2.15
N ASP A 112 2.25 22.21 -3.25
CA ASP A 112 1.01 21.43 -3.40
C ASP A 112 1.30 19.94 -3.41
N LEU A 113 2.39 19.53 -4.08
CA LEU A 113 2.83 18.13 -4.10
C LEU A 113 3.20 17.66 -2.67
N ILE A 114 3.93 18.45 -1.90
CA ILE A 114 4.27 18.17 -0.49
C ILE A 114 3.00 18.02 0.33
N ALA A 115 2.09 18.98 0.23
CA ALA A 115 0.81 18.97 0.97
C ALA A 115 -0.06 17.75 0.63
N ASN A 116 0.08 17.20 -0.58
CA ASN A 116 -0.69 16.06 -1.06
C ASN A 116 0.06 14.72 -1.05
N ILE A 117 1.21 14.61 -0.41
CA ILE A 117 2.03 13.39 -0.44
C ILE A 117 1.29 12.16 0.11
N GLU A 118 0.45 12.33 1.13
CA GLU A 118 -0.37 11.24 1.66
C GLU A 118 -1.43 10.80 0.64
N ASN A 119 -2.07 11.73 -0.04
CA ASN A 119 -3.01 11.42 -1.12
C ASN A 119 -2.30 10.69 -2.28
N ILE A 120 -1.09 11.09 -2.60
CA ILE A 120 -0.27 10.41 -3.60
C ILE A 120 -0.01 8.96 -3.20
N ARG A 121 0.35 8.67 -1.93
CA ARG A 121 0.52 7.29 -1.46
C ARG A 121 -0.78 6.48 -1.53
N ILE A 122 -1.93 7.10 -1.25
CA ILE A 122 -3.22 6.40 -1.23
C ILE A 122 -3.75 6.12 -2.64
N TYR A 123 -3.58 7.05 -3.57
CA TYR A 123 -4.30 7.01 -4.84
C TYR A 123 -3.42 6.78 -6.08
N VAL A 124 -2.11 6.96 -5.98
CA VAL A 124 -1.20 6.82 -7.12
C VAL A 124 -0.52 5.47 -7.09
N ARG A 125 -0.49 4.80 -8.25
CA ARG A 125 0.10 3.47 -8.41
C ARG A 125 1.56 3.44 -7.95
N GLY A 126 1.84 2.59 -6.95
CA GLY A 126 3.11 2.54 -6.25
C GLY A 126 4.29 2.15 -7.10
N HIS A 127 4.13 1.19 -8.00
CA HIS A 127 5.20 0.74 -8.88
C HIS A 127 5.88 1.91 -9.63
N ASN A 128 5.09 2.84 -10.18
CA ASN A 128 5.65 3.98 -10.90
C ASN A 128 6.43 4.95 -10.01
N LEU A 129 6.03 5.08 -8.74
CA LEU A 129 6.72 5.92 -7.76
C LEU A 129 7.96 5.21 -7.20
N TYR A 130 7.84 3.93 -6.95
CA TYR A 130 8.89 3.09 -6.42
C TYR A 130 10.09 3.03 -7.36
N ASP A 131 9.86 2.80 -8.66
CA ASP A 131 10.93 2.75 -9.66
C ASP A 131 11.75 4.04 -9.76
N ILE A 132 11.14 5.20 -9.48
CA ILE A 132 11.86 6.49 -9.48
C ILE A 132 13.01 6.48 -8.48
N PHE A 133 12.80 5.89 -7.31
CA PHE A 133 13.74 5.95 -6.20
C PHE A 133 14.56 4.67 -6.03
N TYR A 134 13.91 3.51 -6.20
CA TYR A 134 14.50 2.20 -5.93
C TYR A 134 15.06 1.51 -7.18
N GLY A 135 14.73 1.98 -8.37
CA GLY A 135 15.19 1.36 -9.63
C GLY A 135 16.71 1.19 -9.75
N ARG A 136 17.50 2.06 -9.10
CA ARG A 136 18.96 1.98 -9.05
C ARG A 136 19.51 0.93 -8.05
N PHE A 137 18.66 0.41 -7.15
CA PHE A 137 19.06 -0.52 -6.10
C PHE A 137 18.70 -1.98 -6.42
N LYS A 138 18.32 -2.31 -7.65
CA LYS A 138 17.88 -3.67 -8.03
C LYS A 138 18.83 -4.80 -7.61
N ALA A 139 20.14 -4.54 -7.60
CA ALA A 139 21.15 -5.53 -7.22
C ALA A 139 21.18 -5.83 -5.71
N ASN A 140 20.77 -4.88 -4.86
CA ASN A 140 20.78 -4.98 -3.40
C ASN A 140 19.45 -4.52 -2.78
N GLU A 141 18.35 -4.67 -3.52
CA GLU A 141 17.02 -4.20 -3.14
C GLU A 141 16.57 -4.77 -1.80
N ASN A 142 16.78 -6.08 -1.58
CA ASN A 142 16.39 -6.74 -0.33
C ASN A 142 17.09 -6.14 0.89
N ASP A 143 18.37 -5.81 0.78
CA ASP A 143 19.13 -5.21 1.89
C ASP A 143 18.62 -3.80 2.21
N VAL A 144 18.33 -3.00 1.17
CA VAL A 144 17.78 -1.66 1.32
C VAL A 144 16.39 -1.71 1.96
N LEU A 145 15.52 -2.62 1.51
CA LEU A 145 14.18 -2.79 2.07
C LEU A 145 14.21 -3.32 3.50
N SER A 146 15.08 -4.27 3.82
CA SER A 146 15.26 -4.77 5.19
C SER A 146 15.65 -3.64 6.14
N ARG A 147 16.66 -2.84 5.76
CA ARG A 147 17.06 -1.66 6.55
C ARG A 147 15.95 -0.62 6.67
N TYR A 148 15.17 -0.44 5.61
CA TYR A 148 14.02 0.45 5.65
C TYR A 148 12.99 -0.02 6.71
N ILE A 149 12.64 -1.30 6.70
CA ILE A 149 11.69 -1.89 7.66
C ILE A 149 12.21 -1.76 9.10
N GLU A 150 13.50 -2.04 9.33
CA GLU A 150 14.14 -1.91 10.65
C GLU A 150 14.08 -0.47 11.21
N LEU A 151 14.23 0.54 10.34
CA LEU A 151 14.25 1.95 10.74
C LEU A 151 12.87 2.61 10.73
N ALA A 152 11.89 1.97 10.08
CA ALA A 152 10.55 2.52 9.95
C ALA A 152 9.78 2.44 11.29
N PRO A 153 9.21 3.55 11.76
CA PRO A 153 8.30 3.48 12.91
C PRO A 153 7.12 2.55 12.63
N ARG A 154 6.75 1.73 13.63
CA ARG A 154 5.62 0.77 13.52
C ARG A 154 4.34 1.39 12.95
N LYS A 155 4.09 2.70 13.24
CA LYS A 155 2.91 3.43 12.75
C LYS A 155 2.75 3.44 11.22
N ILE A 156 3.84 3.30 10.47
CA ILE A 156 3.80 3.27 8.99
C ILE A 156 3.10 2.01 8.49
N PHE A 157 3.34 0.89 9.17
CA PHE A 157 2.77 -0.42 8.85
C PHE A 157 1.62 -0.81 9.80
N ALA A 158 1.10 0.14 10.60
CA ALA A 158 0.13 -0.16 11.65
C ALA A 158 -1.13 -0.85 11.13
N ASP A 159 -1.65 -0.43 9.98
CA ASP A 159 -2.83 -1.04 9.38
C ASP A 159 -2.62 -2.51 8.98
N ILE A 160 -1.39 -2.90 8.66
CA ILE A 160 -1.00 -4.29 8.36
C ILE A 160 -0.78 -5.05 9.67
N LEU A 161 0.10 -4.53 10.53
CA LEU A 161 0.56 -5.21 11.74
C LEU A 161 -0.59 -5.40 12.74
N ASP A 162 -1.43 -4.38 12.96
CA ASP A 162 -2.57 -4.47 13.89
C ASP A 162 -3.60 -5.49 13.41
N LYS A 163 -3.77 -5.61 12.10
CA LYS A 163 -4.68 -6.62 11.51
C LYS A 163 -4.13 -8.03 11.68
N ILE A 164 -2.80 -8.21 11.46
CA ILE A 164 -2.12 -9.50 11.66
C ILE A 164 -2.15 -9.89 13.14
N ASP A 165 -1.80 -8.97 14.03
CA ASP A 165 -1.84 -9.20 15.49
C ASP A 165 -3.23 -9.61 15.94
N GLY A 166 -4.28 -8.89 15.50
CA GLY A 166 -5.66 -9.23 15.78
C GLY A 166 -6.06 -10.61 15.27
N PHE A 167 -5.61 -10.96 14.06
CA PHE A 167 -5.88 -12.28 13.47
C PHE A 167 -5.23 -13.42 14.28
N VAL A 168 -3.94 -13.30 14.59
CA VAL A 168 -3.18 -14.30 15.33
C VAL A 168 -3.70 -14.44 16.76
N TYR A 169 -3.98 -13.33 17.45
CA TYR A 169 -4.49 -13.34 18.83
C TYR A 169 -5.83 -14.07 18.97
N PHE A 170 -6.75 -13.85 18.03
CA PHE A 170 -8.03 -14.55 18.07
C PHE A 170 -7.92 -16.04 17.75
N ASP A 171 -6.94 -16.45 16.93
CA ASP A 171 -6.72 -17.86 16.64
C ASP A 171 -6.07 -18.60 17.82
N SER A 172 -5.19 -17.97 18.58
CA SER A 172 -4.56 -18.57 19.77
C SER A 172 -5.57 -18.85 20.89
N ARG A 173 -6.70 -18.14 20.95
CA ARG A 173 -7.76 -18.35 21.95
C ARG A 173 -8.78 -19.43 21.59
N ARG A 174 -8.78 -19.91 20.35
CA ARG A 174 -9.71 -20.95 19.88
C ARG A 174 -9.10 -22.37 19.95
N ARG A 175 -7.86 -22.47 20.41
CA ARG A 175 -7.18 -23.74 20.73
C ARG A 175 -7.29 -24.00 22.22
#